data_4c42dfa1c21a78578b0598c0fc25ec6d
#
_entry.id   4c42dfa1c21a78578b0598c0fc25ec6d
#
_cell.length_a   1.000
_cell.length_b   1.000
_cell.length_c   1.000
_cell.angle_alpha   90.00
_cell.angle_beta   90.00
_cell.angle_gamma   90.00
#
_symmetry.space_group_name_H-M   'P 1'
#
loop_
_entity.id
_entity.type
_entity.pdbx_description
1 polymer ?
#
loop_
_entity_poly.entity_id
_entity_poly.type
_entity_poly.pdbx_seq_one_letter_code
_entity_poly.pdbx_strand_id
1 'polypeptide(L)'
;TDGVDTTPQLIGLRGNRVVTTPLMDCVAQTQAVAERIKSKDFDGAMLLRGGSFRQSYKILQTIQQAAARPTPAGRRRFRLAIVHGGGPSPGMNNAVRAFVRLGLDRGYTVLAIQNGFRGLRDGDIQEMGWMDVSGWVSDGGAEIGTNRYVPSGDAIAQIAEQVAAHRIDGLVMAGGWAGYQAAHELHRHRMRYGALDIPIVCMPMTINNDVPGTELSIGSDTALNSIVADVDKIRQSAVATRRVFVVEVMGRDCGYLALLSGLSSGAERIYLPEEGITLDSLTADIHTLAEGFRSGKRLGLIIRSERADAVYTT
;
A
#
# COMPACT_ATOMS: atom_id res chain seq x y z
N THR A 1 -27.39 25.92 -32.91
CA THR A 1 -27.64 25.58 -31.48
C THR A 1 -27.07 24.20 -31.23
N ASP A 2 -25.80 24.16 -30.83
CA ASP A 2 -25.14 22.93 -30.40
C ASP A 2 -25.88 22.47 -29.15
N GLY A 3 -26.56 21.32 -29.23
CA GLY A 3 -27.33 20.77 -28.14
C GLY A 3 -26.40 20.37 -27.01
N VAL A 4 -26.28 21.23 -26.02
CA VAL A 4 -25.64 20.86 -24.74
C VAL A 4 -26.48 19.75 -24.13
N ASP A 5 -25.91 18.58 -23.95
CA ASP A 5 -26.56 17.47 -23.22
C ASP A 5 -26.85 17.95 -21.79
N THR A 6 -28.13 18.20 -21.51
CA THR A 6 -28.59 18.66 -20.19
C THR A 6 -28.92 17.50 -19.23
N THR A 7 -28.64 16.27 -19.62
CA THR A 7 -28.88 15.10 -18.76
C THR A 7 -28.04 15.21 -17.47
N PRO A 8 -28.65 15.18 -16.28
CA PRO A 8 -27.90 15.23 -15.03
C PRO A 8 -26.87 14.11 -14.94
N GLN A 9 -25.62 14.49 -14.65
CA GLN A 9 -24.51 13.57 -14.57
C GLN A 9 -24.01 13.45 -13.13
N LEU A 10 -23.71 12.22 -12.71
CA LEU A 10 -22.91 11.97 -11.51
C LEU A 10 -21.43 11.99 -11.91
N ILE A 11 -20.63 12.76 -11.18
CA ILE A 11 -19.19 12.78 -11.34
C ILE A 11 -18.58 11.89 -10.25
N GLY A 12 -17.81 10.90 -10.65
CA GLY A 12 -17.17 9.96 -9.75
C GLY A 12 -15.72 9.71 -10.12
N LEU A 13 -14.99 9.00 -9.23
CA LEU A 13 -13.63 8.55 -9.47
C LEU A 13 -13.63 7.03 -9.69
N ARG A 14 -12.93 6.59 -10.75
CA ARG A 14 -12.57 5.18 -10.96
C ARG A 14 -11.05 5.10 -11.15
N GLY A 15 -10.35 4.61 -10.13
CA GLY A 15 -8.92 4.79 -10.05
C GLY A 15 -8.59 6.30 -10.01
N ASN A 16 -7.62 6.76 -10.80
CA ASN A 16 -7.23 8.17 -10.92
C ASN A 16 -7.99 8.93 -12.02
N ARG A 17 -9.08 8.37 -12.56
CA ARG A 17 -9.84 9.01 -13.63
C ARG A 17 -11.18 9.51 -13.12
N VAL A 18 -11.46 10.77 -13.43
CA VAL A 18 -12.81 11.32 -13.30
C VAL A 18 -13.70 10.68 -14.36
N VAL A 19 -14.81 10.11 -13.95
CA VAL A 19 -15.80 9.49 -14.82
C VAL A 19 -17.17 10.15 -14.60
N THR A 20 -17.95 10.24 -15.64
CA THR A 20 -19.34 10.70 -15.59
C THR A 20 -20.28 9.54 -15.88
N THR A 21 -21.40 9.52 -15.21
CA THR A 21 -22.46 8.52 -15.39
C THR A 21 -23.81 9.23 -15.31
N PRO A 22 -24.79 8.93 -16.18
CA PRO A 22 -26.11 9.51 -16.07
C PRO A 22 -26.69 9.29 -14.67
N LEU A 23 -27.19 10.36 -14.03
CA LEU A 23 -27.65 10.28 -12.64
C LEU A 23 -28.78 9.27 -12.46
N MET A 24 -29.68 9.18 -13.44
CA MET A 24 -30.81 8.25 -13.36
C MET A 24 -30.38 6.78 -13.39
N ASP A 25 -29.29 6.44 -14.08
CA ASP A 25 -28.74 5.09 -14.08
C ASP A 25 -28.20 4.72 -12.70
N CYS A 26 -27.55 5.66 -12.03
CA CYS A 26 -27.08 5.48 -10.66
C CYS A 26 -28.22 5.29 -9.66
N VAL A 27 -29.31 6.07 -9.82
CA VAL A 27 -30.51 5.96 -9.00
C VAL A 27 -31.19 4.60 -9.23
N ALA A 28 -31.39 4.20 -10.48
CA ALA A 28 -31.99 2.91 -10.83
C ALA A 28 -31.19 1.73 -10.30
N GLN A 29 -29.86 1.76 -10.42
CA GLN A 29 -28.99 0.71 -9.87
C GLN A 29 -29.09 0.63 -8.34
N THR A 30 -29.14 1.77 -7.66
CA THR A 30 -29.27 1.81 -6.19
C THR A 30 -30.63 1.25 -5.74
N GLN A 31 -31.70 1.61 -6.44
CA GLN A 31 -33.05 1.09 -6.18
C GLN A 31 -33.13 -0.43 -6.41
N ALA A 32 -32.55 -0.92 -7.51
CA ALA A 32 -32.50 -2.35 -7.80
C ALA A 32 -31.80 -3.16 -6.69
N VAL A 33 -30.69 -2.63 -6.14
CA VAL A 33 -30.04 -3.27 -4.97
C VAL A 33 -30.98 -3.31 -3.76
N ALA A 34 -31.66 -2.20 -3.47
CA ALA A 34 -32.60 -2.12 -2.34
C ALA A 34 -33.77 -3.09 -2.47
N GLU A 35 -34.34 -3.24 -3.68
CA GLU A 35 -35.41 -4.18 -3.97
C GLU A 35 -34.96 -5.63 -3.78
N ARG A 36 -33.78 -6.00 -4.26
CA ARG A 36 -33.20 -7.33 -4.04
C ARG A 36 -33.02 -7.64 -2.55
N ILE A 37 -32.54 -6.67 -1.76
CA ILE A 37 -32.43 -6.82 -0.30
C ILE A 37 -33.81 -7.03 0.33
N LYS A 38 -34.80 -6.24 -0.04
CA LYS A 38 -36.20 -6.39 0.46
C LYS A 38 -36.78 -7.75 0.13
N SER A 39 -36.54 -8.26 -1.07
CA SER A 39 -37.00 -9.59 -1.49
C SER A 39 -36.13 -10.73 -0.95
N LYS A 40 -35.16 -10.46 -0.09
CA LYS A 40 -34.15 -11.41 0.44
C LYS A 40 -33.30 -12.12 -0.62
N ASP A 41 -33.22 -11.56 -1.81
CA ASP A 41 -32.30 -12.00 -2.85
C ASP A 41 -30.90 -11.36 -2.63
N PHE A 42 -30.18 -11.84 -1.62
CA PHE A 42 -28.89 -11.32 -1.23
C PHE A 42 -27.81 -11.58 -2.29
N ASP A 43 -27.87 -12.72 -2.96
CA ASP A 43 -26.93 -13.04 -4.05
C ASP A 43 -27.10 -12.08 -5.24
N GLY A 44 -28.34 -11.80 -5.63
CA GLY A 44 -28.64 -10.81 -6.65
C GLY A 44 -28.20 -9.40 -6.26
N ALA A 45 -28.41 -9.00 -5.00
CA ALA A 45 -27.92 -7.71 -4.49
C ALA A 45 -26.39 -7.61 -4.56
N MET A 46 -25.67 -8.67 -4.18
CA MET A 46 -24.22 -8.75 -4.25
C MET A 46 -23.69 -8.68 -5.69
N LEU A 47 -24.40 -9.29 -6.64
CA LEU A 47 -24.04 -9.21 -8.06
C LEU A 47 -24.14 -7.79 -8.59
N LEU A 48 -25.19 -7.06 -8.22
CA LEU A 48 -25.40 -5.66 -8.63
C LEU A 48 -24.34 -4.71 -8.07
N ARG A 49 -23.71 -5.03 -6.93
CA ARG A 49 -22.56 -4.28 -6.38
C ARG A 49 -21.26 -4.47 -7.17
N GLY A 50 -21.23 -5.45 -8.07
CA GLY A 50 -20.10 -5.74 -8.94
C GLY A 50 -19.18 -6.86 -8.44
N GLY A 51 -18.36 -7.36 -9.37
CA GLY A 51 -17.52 -8.55 -9.14
C GLY A 51 -16.48 -8.35 -8.05
N SER A 52 -15.86 -7.18 -7.99
CA SER A 52 -14.84 -6.83 -6.99
C SER A 52 -15.44 -6.86 -5.56
N PHE A 53 -16.60 -6.26 -5.36
CA PHE A 53 -17.29 -6.28 -4.06
C PHE A 53 -17.61 -7.71 -3.60
N ARG A 54 -18.16 -8.52 -4.50
CA ARG A 54 -18.47 -9.93 -4.22
C ARG A 54 -17.24 -10.75 -3.89
N GLN A 55 -16.14 -10.51 -4.62
CA GLN A 55 -14.88 -11.20 -4.36
C GLN A 55 -14.29 -10.82 -3.01
N SER A 56 -14.28 -9.52 -2.67
CA SER A 56 -13.84 -9.03 -1.36
C SER A 56 -14.64 -9.63 -0.22
N TYR A 57 -15.97 -9.73 -0.38
CA TYR A 57 -16.82 -10.34 0.61
C TYR A 57 -16.51 -11.83 0.82
N LYS A 58 -16.28 -12.60 -0.25
CA LYS A 58 -15.87 -14.01 -0.15
C LYS A 58 -14.52 -14.19 0.55
N ILE A 59 -13.57 -13.31 0.24
CA ILE A 59 -12.28 -13.30 0.92
C ILE A 59 -12.47 -13.03 2.41
N LEU A 60 -13.27 -12.01 2.76
CA LEU A 60 -13.58 -11.68 4.15
C LEU A 60 -14.19 -12.88 4.88
N GLN A 61 -15.18 -13.55 4.29
CA GLN A 61 -15.80 -14.75 4.86
C GLN A 61 -14.75 -15.86 5.14
N THR A 62 -13.82 -16.07 4.22
CA THR A 62 -12.76 -17.08 4.42
C THR A 62 -11.82 -16.69 5.58
N ILE A 63 -11.32 -15.46 5.59
CA ILE A 63 -10.36 -15.05 6.63
C ILE A 63 -10.97 -14.87 8.03
N GLN A 64 -12.30 -14.80 8.13
CA GLN A 64 -13.04 -14.72 9.40
C GLN A 64 -13.44 -16.07 9.96
N GLN A 65 -13.22 -17.17 9.26
CA GLN A 65 -13.54 -18.52 9.79
C GLN A 65 -12.74 -18.80 11.07
N ALA A 66 -13.28 -19.67 11.92
CA ALA A 66 -12.60 -20.10 13.14
C ALA A 66 -11.40 -21.03 12.86
N ALA A 67 -11.46 -21.81 11.77
CA ALA A 67 -10.41 -22.73 11.35
C ALA A 67 -10.47 -22.95 9.83
N ALA A 68 -9.37 -23.45 9.27
CA ALA A 68 -9.33 -23.85 7.88
C ALA A 68 -10.31 -25.01 7.59
N ARG A 69 -10.83 -25.04 6.37
CA ARG A 69 -11.62 -26.18 5.89
C ARG A 69 -10.72 -27.38 5.68
N PRO A 70 -11.24 -28.62 5.83
CA PRO A 70 -10.48 -29.81 5.48
C PRO A 70 -10.01 -29.75 4.02
N THR A 71 -8.74 -30.08 3.79
CA THR A 71 -8.18 -30.13 2.44
C THR A 71 -8.87 -31.20 1.62
N PRO A 72 -9.39 -30.90 0.42
CA PRO A 72 -9.96 -31.89 -0.45
C PRO A 72 -8.93 -32.98 -0.80
N ALA A 73 -9.35 -34.25 -0.75
CA ALA A 73 -8.48 -35.37 -1.12
C ALA A 73 -7.99 -35.26 -2.58
N GLY A 74 -6.73 -35.67 -2.83
CA GLY A 74 -6.14 -35.73 -4.16
C GLY A 74 -5.58 -34.41 -4.72
N ARG A 75 -5.61 -33.30 -3.98
CA ARG A 75 -4.91 -32.07 -4.40
C ARG A 75 -3.44 -32.08 -4.02
N ARG A 76 -2.58 -31.62 -4.96
CA ARG A 76 -1.17 -31.36 -4.65
C ARG A 76 -1.09 -30.27 -3.59
N ARG A 77 -0.36 -30.56 -2.52
CA ARG A 77 -0.12 -29.62 -1.44
C ARG A 77 1.10 -28.74 -1.76
N PHE A 78 0.86 -27.55 -2.27
CA PHE A 78 1.92 -26.57 -2.52
C PHE A 78 2.45 -25.99 -1.22
N ARG A 79 3.74 -25.68 -1.22
CA ARG A 79 4.42 -24.95 -0.12
C ARG A 79 4.70 -23.53 -0.59
N LEU A 80 3.94 -22.59 -0.08
CA LEU A 80 4.03 -21.19 -0.48
C LEU A 80 4.65 -20.37 0.66
N ALA A 81 5.62 -19.53 0.32
CA ALA A 81 6.30 -18.70 1.29
C ALA A 81 5.94 -17.21 1.10
N ILE A 82 5.91 -16.46 2.20
CA ILE A 82 5.80 -15.00 2.20
C ILE A 82 7.01 -14.38 2.87
N VAL A 83 7.55 -13.33 2.26
CA VAL A 83 8.69 -12.55 2.77
C VAL A 83 8.39 -11.05 2.68
N HIS A 84 8.83 -10.30 3.68
CA HIS A 84 8.82 -8.84 3.58
C HIS A 84 10.14 -8.31 3.04
N GLY A 85 10.09 -7.19 2.28
CA GLY A 85 11.28 -6.52 1.76
C GLY A 85 11.12 -5.02 1.71
N GLY A 86 12.04 -4.30 2.36
CA GLY A 86 12.00 -2.84 2.46
C GLY A 86 11.75 -2.34 3.88
N GLY A 87 11.25 -1.12 4.03
CA GLY A 87 10.79 -0.57 5.30
C GLY A 87 9.44 -1.13 5.72
N PRO A 88 9.08 -1.03 7.00
CA PRO A 88 7.74 -1.42 7.46
C PRO A 88 6.68 -0.51 6.86
N SER A 89 5.51 -1.08 6.57
CA SER A 89 4.37 -0.37 6.02
C SER A 89 3.09 -0.83 6.73
N PRO A 90 2.14 0.07 7.00
CA PRO A 90 0.83 -0.32 7.49
C PRO A 90 0.17 -1.36 6.59
N GLY A 91 -0.44 -2.38 7.18
CA GLY A 91 -1.10 -3.46 6.44
C GLY A 91 -0.23 -4.69 6.18
N MET A 92 1.08 -4.69 6.49
CA MET A 92 1.93 -5.87 6.32
C MET A 92 1.41 -7.09 7.10
N ASN A 93 1.05 -6.93 8.37
CA ASN A 93 0.48 -7.99 9.19
C ASN A 93 -0.86 -8.51 8.61
N ASN A 94 -1.71 -7.62 8.13
CA ASN A 94 -2.97 -8.00 7.50
C ASN A 94 -2.76 -8.80 6.21
N ALA A 95 -1.74 -8.47 5.42
CA ALA A 95 -1.42 -9.21 4.21
C ALA A 95 -0.92 -10.62 4.53
N VAL A 96 -0.01 -10.75 5.52
CA VAL A 96 0.45 -12.08 5.98
C VAL A 96 -0.74 -12.89 6.51
N ARG A 97 -1.60 -12.29 7.34
CA ARG A 97 -2.79 -12.96 7.85
C ARG A 97 -3.71 -13.45 6.72
N ALA A 98 -3.98 -12.61 5.74
CA ALA A 98 -4.79 -12.98 4.60
C ALA A 98 -4.14 -14.11 3.78
N PHE A 99 -2.84 -14.00 3.51
CA PHE A 99 -2.07 -15.01 2.78
C PHE A 99 -2.09 -16.37 3.50
N VAL A 100 -1.82 -16.38 4.82
CA VAL A 100 -1.83 -17.60 5.63
C VAL A 100 -3.21 -18.25 5.60
N ARG A 101 -4.26 -17.52 5.93
CA ARG A 101 -5.62 -18.09 6.01
C ARG A 101 -6.16 -18.55 4.65
N LEU A 102 -5.95 -17.76 3.61
CA LEU A 102 -6.36 -18.16 2.26
C LEU A 102 -5.55 -19.35 1.73
N GLY A 103 -4.26 -19.42 2.04
CA GLY A 103 -3.42 -20.54 1.66
C GLY A 103 -3.83 -21.85 2.36
N LEU A 104 -4.03 -21.78 3.67
CA LEU A 104 -4.48 -22.94 4.46
C LEU A 104 -5.90 -23.41 4.06
N ASP A 105 -6.82 -22.48 3.76
CA ASP A 105 -8.19 -22.83 3.28
C ASP A 105 -8.15 -23.57 1.93
N ARG A 106 -7.12 -23.30 1.11
CA ARG A 106 -6.86 -24.02 -0.14
C ARG A 106 -6.10 -25.34 0.02
N GLY A 107 -5.70 -25.66 1.24
CA GLY A 107 -4.93 -26.85 1.57
C GLY A 107 -3.43 -26.75 1.28
N TYR A 108 -2.88 -25.53 1.19
CA TYR A 108 -1.45 -25.31 1.03
C TYR A 108 -0.74 -25.32 2.37
N THR A 109 0.55 -25.64 2.38
CA THR A 109 1.44 -25.30 3.49
C THR A 109 1.91 -23.87 3.28
N VAL A 110 1.80 -23.05 4.31
CA VAL A 110 2.21 -21.66 4.27
C VAL A 110 3.41 -21.43 5.15
N LEU A 111 4.45 -20.82 4.61
CA LEU A 111 5.70 -20.51 5.27
C LEU A 111 5.85 -19.00 5.41
N ALA A 112 6.24 -18.53 6.57
CA ALA A 112 6.65 -17.14 6.79
C ALA A 112 8.17 -17.08 6.93
N ILE A 113 8.80 -16.22 6.12
CA ILE A 113 10.23 -15.96 6.20
C ILE A 113 10.43 -14.81 7.15
N GLN A 114 11.10 -15.08 8.27
CA GLN A 114 11.38 -14.09 9.29
C GLN A 114 12.48 -13.13 8.83
N ASN A 115 12.43 -11.87 9.28
CA ASN A 115 13.48 -10.88 9.03
C ASN A 115 13.85 -10.67 7.56
N GLY A 116 12.86 -10.75 6.64
CA GLY A 116 13.02 -10.45 5.23
C GLY A 116 14.01 -11.38 4.50
N PHE A 117 14.66 -10.87 3.45
CA PHE A 117 15.59 -11.68 2.64
C PHE A 117 16.85 -12.13 3.38
N ARG A 118 17.22 -11.51 4.52
CA ARG A 118 18.29 -12.05 5.38
C ARG A 118 17.85 -13.36 6.00
N GLY A 119 16.64 -13.41 6.54
CA GLY A 119 16.11 -14.64 7.10
C GLY A 119 15.93 -15.74 6.06
N LEU A 120 15.57 -15.40 4.82
CA LEU A 120 15.53 -16.38 3.73
C LEU A 120 16.93 -16.98 3.47
N ARG A 121 17.98 -16.15 3.47
CA ARG A 121 19.38 -16.60 3.36
C ARG A 121 19.78 -17.51 4.52
N ASP A 122 19.41 -17.13 5.72
CA ASP A 122 19.83 -17.78 6.96
C ASP A 122 18.96 -19.00 7.34
N GLY A 123 17.87 -19.25 6.56
CA GLY A 123 16.94 -20.34 6.80
C GLY A 123 15.97 -20.10 7.96
N ASP A 124 15.75 -18.84 8.34
CA ASP A 124 14.78 -18.45 9.37
C ASP A 124 13.36 -18.47 8.80
N ILE A 125 12.83 -19.69 8.63
CA ILE A 125 11.57 -19.98 7.95
C ILE A 125 10.67 -20.79 8.85
N GLN A 126 9.48 -20.26 9.12
CA GLN A 126 8.49 -20.86 10.00
C GLN A 126 7.25 -21.32 9.21
N GLU A 127 6.78 -22.54 9.46
CA GLU A 127 5.48 -23.00 8.97
C GLU A 127 4.37 -22.35 9.83
N MET A 128 3.37 -21.76 9.16
CA MET A 128 2.31 -20.99 9.80
C MET A 128 1.00 -21.78 9.87
N GLY A 129 0.42 -21.81 11.05
CA GLY A 129 -0.91 -22.31 11.31
C GLY A 129 -1.98 -21.22 11.26
N TRP A 130 -3.24 -21.64 11.32
CA TRP A 130 -4.40 -20.73 11.26
C TRP A 130 -4.43 -19.71 12.42
N MET A 131 -3.98 -20.14 13.61
CA MET A 131 -4.04 -19.34 14.83
C MET A 131 -2.81 -18.43 15.00
N ASP A 132 -1.69 -18.72 14.35
CA ASP A 132 -0.46 -17.95 14.48
C ASP A 132 -0.61 -16.48 14.06
N VAL A 133 -1.57 -16.21 13.18
CA VAL A 133 -1.91 -14.87 12.71
C VAL A 133 -3.16 -14.29 13.40
N SER A 134 -3.56 -14.86 14.53
CA SER A 134 -4.72 -14.39 15.28
C SER A 134 -4.38 -13.07 15.98
N GLY A 135 -5.27 -12.10 15.92
CA GLY A 135 -5.04 -10.76 16.50
C GLY A 135 -4.31 -9.76 15.58
N TRP A 136 -3.61 -10.22 14.55
CA TRP A 136 -2.77 -9.36 13.70
C TRP A 136 -3.53 -8.29 12.90
N VAL A 137 -4.85 -8.33 12.89
CA VAL A 137 -5.68 -7.38 12.13
C VAL A 137 -5.59 -5.95 12.65
N SER A 138 -5.38 -5.77 13.95
CA SER A 138 -5.26 -4.48 14.62
C SER A 138 -3.81 -4.06 14.87
N ASP A 139 -2.86 -4.95 14.61
CA ASP A 139 -1.47 -4.71 14.90
C ASP A 139 -0.74 -4.12 13.69
N GLY A 140 -0.21 -2.91 13.85
CA GLY A 140 0.67 -2.29 12.87
C GLY A 140 2.03 -2.96 12.84
N GLY A 141 2.87 -2.55 11.90
CA GLY A 141 4.22 -3.07 11.77
C GLY A 141 4.32 -4.36 10.95
N ALA A 142 5.31 -5.18 11.24
CA ALA A 142 5.65 -6.39 10.49
C ALA A 142 6.11 -7.49 11.44
N GLU A 143 5.20 -8.31 11.94
CA GLU A 143 5.47 -9.37 12.92
C GLU A 143 6.51 -10.38 12.44
N ILE A 144 6.52 -10.73 11.15
CA ILE A 144 7.58 -11.58 10.57
C ILE A 144 8.88 -10.80 10.29
N GLY A 145 8.98 -9.54 10.72
CA GLY A 145 10.13 -8.69 10.43
C GLY A 145 10.26 -8.25 8.98
N THR A 146 11.12 -7.27 8.75
CA THR A 146 11.45 -6.76 7.41
C THR A 146 12.84 -6.13 7.42
N ASN A 147 13.48 -6.03 6.25
CA ASN A 147 14.71 -5.25 6.09
C ASN A 147 14.91 -4.81 4.62
N ARG A 148 15.89 -3.92 4.40
CA ARG A 148 16.26 -3.42 3.07
C ARG A 148 17.40 -4.22 2.41
N TYR A 149 17.67 -5.43 2.88
CA TYR A 149 18.72 -6.27 2.34
C TYR A 149 18.35 -6.78 0.93
N VAL A 150 19.24 -6.52 -0.03
CA VAL A 150 19.16 -7.07 -1.39
C VAL A 150 20.28 -8.12 -1.52
N PRO A 151 19.95 -9.40 -1.77
CA PRO A 151 20.94 -10.46 -1.86
C PRO A 151 21.82 -10.28 -3.10
N SER A 152 23.12 -10.61 -2.96
CA SER A 152 24.10 -10.57 -4.04
C SER A 152 25.19 -11.62 -3.83
N GLY A 153 25.91 -11.99 -4.90
CA GLY A 153 27.02 -12.93 -4.80
C GLY A 153 26.62 -14.28 -4.20
N ASP A 154 27.37 -14.76 -3.22
CA ASP A 154 27.17 -16.07 -2.59
C ASP A 154 25.84 -16.18 -1.82
N ALA A 155 25.26 -15.05 -1.40
CA ALA A 155 23.96 -15.04 -0.72
C ALA A 155 22.83 -15.59 -1.62
N ILE A 156 22.94 -15.45 -2.94
CA ILE A 156 21.96 -16.03 -3.87
C ILE A 156 22.02 -17.57 -3.84
N ALA A 157 23.22 -18.16 -3.77
CA ALA A 157 23.39 -19.61 -3.66
C ALA A 157 22.81 -20.11 -2.33
N GLN A 158 23.10 -19.44 -1.21
CA GLN A 158 22.54 -19.78 0.10
C GLN A 158 21.00 -19.72 0.10
N ILE A 159 20.42 -18.69 -0.52
CA ILE A 159 18.96 -18.60 -0.66
C ILE A 159 18.42 -19.76 -1.52
N ALA A 160 19.08 -20.11 -2.60
CA ALA A 160 18.67 -21.25 -3.44
C ALA A 160 18.69 -22.57 -2.65
N GLU A 161 19.68 -22.77 -1.80
CA GLU A 161 19.75 -23.93 -0.88
C GLU A 161 18.57 -23.96 0.09
N GLN A 162 18.20 -22.81 0.68
CA GLN A 162 17.06 -22.73 1.59
C GLN A 162 15.73 -22.97 0.88
N VAL A 163 15.54 -22.41 -0.33
CA VAL A 163 14.35 -22.65 -1.15
C VAL A 163 14.20 -24.16 -1.45
N ALA A 164 15.30 -24.84 -1.79
CA ALA A 164 15.31 -26.27 -2.03
C ALA A 164 15.04 -27.08 -0.75
N ALA A 165 15.74 -26.77 0.34
CA ALA A 165 15.62 -27.47 1.64
C ALA A 165 14.19 -27.41 2.17
N HIS A 166 13.54 -26.24 2.10
CA HIS A 166 12.17 -26.05 2.56
C HIS A 166 11.12 -26.39 1.50
N ARG A 167 11.54 -26.82 0.30
CA ARG A 167 10.67 -27.20 -0.83
C ARG A 167 9.64 -26.11 -1.15
N ILE A 168 10.09 -24.87 -1.27
CA ILE A 168 9.22 -23.73 -1.57
C ILE A 168 8.81 -23.82 -3.04
N ASP A 169 7.51 -23.93 -3.32
CA ASP A 169 6.93 -23.99 -4.66
C ASP A 169 6.56 -22.61 -5.24
N GLY A 170 6.53 -21.57 -4.40
CA GLY A 170 6.24 -20.20 -4.81
C GLY A 170 6.50 -19.20 -3.69
N LEU A 171 6.88 -17.99 -4.06
CA LEU A 171 7.25 -16.93 -3.15
C LEU A 171 6.37 -15.69 -3.37
N VAL A 172 5.80 -15.15 -2.29
CA VAL A 172 5.17 -13.84 -2.28
C VAL A 172 6.11 -12.87 -1.56
N MET A 173 6.56 -11.84 -2.26
CA MET A 173 7.28 -10.72 -1.69
C MET A 173 6.32 -9.57 -1.44
N ALA A 174 6.19 -9.13 -0.21
CA ALA A 174 5.39 -7.99 0.18
C ALA A 174 6.32 -6.86 0.67
N GLY A 175 6.35 -5.73 -0.06
CA GLY A 175 7.28 -4.67 0.31
C GLY A 175 7.43 -3.55 -0.71
N GLY A 176 8.41 -2.69 -0.48
CA GLY A 176 8.80 -1.58 -1.33
C GLY A 176 9.97 -1.93 -2.25
N TRP A 177 10.62 -0.89 -2.77
CA TRP A 177 11.62 -0.99 -3.82
C TRP A 177 12.77 -1.98 -3.54
N ALA A 178 13.30 -2.01 -2.32
CA ALA A 178 14.35 -2.97 -1.96
C ALA A 178 13.87 -4.44 -2.06
N GLY A 179 12.61 -4.71 -1.74
CA GLY A 179 12.00 -6.03 -1.91
C GLY A 179 11.88 -6.43 -3.38
N TYR A 180 11.49 -5.49 -4.25
CA TYR A 180 11.43 -5.71 -5.70
C TYR A 180 12.81 -6.00 -6.29
N GLN A 181 13.84 -5.24 -5.87
CA GLN A 181 15.22 -5.52 -6.28
C GLN A 181 15.67 -6.91 -5.84
N ALA A 182 15.38 -7.30 -4.60
CA ALA A 182 15.72 -8.62 -4.09
C ALA A 182 15.01 -9.74 -4.88
N ALA A 183 13.71 -9.61 -5.12
CA ALA A 183 12.94 -10.56 -5.94
C ALA A 183 13.48 -10.64 -7.37
N HIS A 184 13.86 -9.50 -7.97
CA HIS A 184 14.46 -9.44 -9.29
C HIS A 184 15.81 -10.16 -9.34
N GLU A 185 16.67 -9.99 -8.33
CA GLU A 185 17.96 -10.70 -8.26
C GLU A 185 17.76 -12.22 -8.16
N LEU A 186 16.79 -12.72 -7.39
CA LEU A 186 16.48 -14.15 -7.37
C LEU A 186 16.02 -14.63 -8.74
N HIS A 187 15.12 -13.91 -9.37
CA HIS A 187 14.62 -14.26 -10.70
C HIS A 187 15.72 -14.27 -11.78
N ARG A 188 16.65 -13.31 -11.76
CA ARG A 188 17.80 -13.28 -12.69
C ARG A 188 18.67 -14.51 -12.60
N HIS A 189 18.80 -15.09 -11.42
CA HIS A 189 19.68 -16.22 -11.16
C HIS A 189 18.99 -17.59 -11.27
N ARG A 190 17.69 -17.65 -11.64
CA ARG A 190 16.93 -18.91 -11.71
C ARG A 190 17.52 -19.94 -12.67
N MET A 191 18.14 -19.49 -13.78
CA MET A 191 18.78 -20.41 -14.73
C MET A 191 20.07 -21.03 -14.18
N ARG A 192 20.73 -20.34 -13.24
CA ARG A 192 21.92 -20.85 -12.55
C ARG A 192 21.58 -21.76 -11.38
N TYR A 193 20.52 -21.47 -10.69
CA TYR A 193 20.06 -22.20 -9.51
C TYR A 193 18.62 -22.63 -9.73
N GLY A 194 18.40 -23.89 -10.19
CA GLY A 194 17.06 -24.40 -10.54
C GLY A 194 16.04 -24.33 -9.41
N ALA A 195 16.47 -24.27 -8.13
CA ALA A 195 15.58 -24.07 -7.00
C ALA A 195 14.90 -22.69 -7.01
N LEU A 196 15.49 -21.69 -7.69
CA LEU A 196 14.91 -20.36 -7.86
C LEU A 196 13.96 -20.25 -9.05
N ASP A 197 13.79 -21.32 -9.84
CA ASP A 197 12.81 -21.35 -10.93
C ASP A 197 11.40 -21.64 -10.41
N ILE A 198 10.94 -20.76 -9.57
CA ILE A 198 9.63 -20.77 -8.92
C ILE A 198 8.89 -19.47 -9.21
N PRO A 199 7.54 -19.47 -9.22
CA PRO A 199 6.76 -18.24 -9.31
C PRO A 199 7.08 -17.30 -8.15
N ILE A 200 7.39 -16.03 -8.49
CA ILE A 200 7.55 -14.95 -7.51
C ILE A 200 6.48 -13.91 -7.81
N VAL A 201 5.64 -13.63 -6.82
CA VAL A 201 4.61 -12.59 -6.89
C VAL A 201 5.01 -11.45 -5.96
N CYS A 202 5.11 -10.24 -6.50
CA CYS A 202 5.45 -9.05 -5.72
C CYS A 202 4.18 -8.25 -5.41
N MET A 203 3.98 -7.94 -4.13
CA MET A 203 2.87 -7.14 -3.63
C MET A 203 3.41 -5.78 -3.16
N PRO A 204 2.98 -4.66 -3.79
CA PRO A 204 3.48 -3.33 -3.42
C PRO A 204 2.98 -2.94 -2.02
N MET A 205 3.92 -2.79 -1.08
CA MET A 205 3.70 -2.38 0.29
C MET A 205 4.76 -1.38 0.72
N THR A 206 4.47 -0.10 0.54
CA THR A 206 5.33 1.02 0.92
C THR A 206 4.48 2.25 1.16
N ILE A 207 4.87 3.07 2.11
CA ILE A 207 4.19 4.35 2.36
C ILE A 207 4.52 5.41 1.31
N ASN A 208 5.65 5.27 0.62
CA ASN A 208 6.12 6.26 -0.34
C ASN A 208 5.28 6.31 -1.63
N ASN A 209 4.56 5.23 -1.94
CA ASN A 209 3.82 5.08 -3.20
C ASN A 209 4.70 5.24 -4.45
N ASP A 210 5.93 4.74 -4.39
CA ASP A 210 7.00 4.93 -5.38
C ASP A 210 7.21 3.71 -6.29
N VAL A 211 6.33 2.71 -6.24
CA VAL A 211 6.42 1.49 -7.06
C VAL A 211 5.62 1.66 -8.35
N PRO A 212 6.27 1.66 -9.52
CA PRO A 212 5.55 1.74 -10.80
C PRO A 212 4.67 0.51 -11.05
N GLY A 213 3.55 0.72 -11.76
CA GLY A 213 2.62 -0.35 -12.12
C GLY A 213 1.45 -0.52 -11.15
N THR A 214 1.39 0.28 -10.10
CA THR A 214 0.21 0.41 -9.23
C THR A 214 -0.11 1.89 -9.00
N GLU A 215 -1.39 2.21 -8.83
CA GLU A 215 -1.81 3.57 -8.43
C GLU A 215 -1.60 3.79 -6.94
N LEU A 216 -1.84 2.75 -6.13
CA LEU A 216 -1.67 2.78 -4.69
C LEU A 216 -0.93 1.54 -4.20
N SER A 217 0.05 1.73 -3.35
CA SER A 217 0.69 0.69 -2.56
C SER A 217 -0.01 0.54 -1.20
N ILE A 218 -0.01 -0.67 -0.67
CA ILE A 218 -0.58 -0.93 0.65
C ILE A 218 0.23 -0.16 1.70
N GLY A 219 -0.48 0.66 2.49
CA GLY A 219 0.09 1.49 3.56
C GLY A 219 0.24 2.96 3.24
N SER A 220 0.27 3.37 1.95
CA SER A 220 0.41 4.77 1.57
C SER A 220 -0.79 5.63 2.01
N ASP A 221 -2.01 5.14 1.85
CA ASP A 221 -3.23 5.83 2.29
C ASP A 221 -3.29 5.98 3.81
N THR A 222 -2.93 4.93 4.56
CA THR A 222 -2.86 4.99 6.03
C THR A 222 -1.82 6.02 6.49
N ALA A 223 -0.64 6.05 5.86
CA ALA A 223 0.39 7.04 6.16
C ALA A 223 -0.09 8.47 5.86
N LEU A 224 -0.74 8.67 4.71
CA LEU A 224 -1.34 9.96 4.33
C LEU A 224 -2.35 10.45 5.37
N ASN A 225 -3.29 9.60 5.76
CA ASN A 225 -4.30 9.95 6.76
C ASN A 225 -3.66 10.27 8.13
N SER A 226 -2.61 9.57 8.53
CA SER A 226 -1.87 9.86 9.76
C SER A 226 -1.21 11.25 9.70
N ILE A 227 -0.57 11.59 8.58
CA ILE A 227 0.03 12.91 8.37
C ILE A 227 -1.03 14.01 8.49
N VAL A 228 -2.16 13.86 7.80
CA VAL A 228 -3.25 14.87 7.83
C VAL A 228 -3.77 15.06 9.26
N ALA A 229 -4.01 13.96 9.99
CA ALA A 229 -4.48 14.02 11.38
C ALA A 229 -3.47 14.71 12.31
N ASP A 230 -2.18 14.50 12.12
CA ASP A 230 -1.13 15.14 12.92
C ASP A 230 -0.95 16.62 12.54
N VAL A 231 -1.00 16.94 11.25
CA VAL A 231 -0.96 18.33 10.76
C VAL A 231 -2.14 19.15 11.30
N ASP A 232 -3.35 18.58 11.37
CA ASP A 232 -4.52 19.26 11.92
C ASP A 232 -4.33 19.62 13.40
N LYS A 233 -3.64 18.80 14.18
CA LYS A 233 -3.28 19.12 15.57
C LYS A 233 -2.28 20.27 15.65
N ILE A 234 -1.24 20.24 14.79
CA ILE A 234 -0.19 21.25 14.71
C ILE A 234 -0.77 22.61 14.29
N ARG A 235 -1.72 22.63 13.34
CA ARG A 235 -2.37 23.85 12.85
C ARG A 235 -3.00 24.68 13.98
N GLN A 236 -3.62 24.04 14.95
CA GLN A 236 -4.26 24.76 16.08
C GLN A 236 -3.23 25.57 16.87
N SER A 237 -2.04 24.98 17.10
CA SER A 237 -0.93 25.69 17.75
C SER A 237 -0.37 26.81 16.88
N ALA A 238 -0.25 26.59 15.58
CA ALA A 238 0.27 27.57 14.63
C ALA A 238 -0.63 28.82 14.56
N VAL A 239 -1.95 28.65 14.52
CA VAL A 239 -2.93 29.72 14.52
C VAL A 239 -2.87 30.56 15.84
N ALA A 240 -2.74 29.88 16.98
CA ALA A 240 -2.67 30.53 18.29
C ALA A 240 -1.39 31.38 18.46
N THR A 241 -0.27 30.88 17.91
CA THR A 241 1.05 31.52 18.07
C THR A 241 1.46 32.41 16.90
N ARG A 242 0.68 32.45 15.82
CA ARG A 242 0.98 33.20 14.58
C ARG A 242 2.36 32.80 14.00
N ARG A 243 2.58 31.51 13.81
CA ARG A 243 3.85 30.97 13.32
C ARG A 243 3.70 30.27 11.99
N VAL A 244 4.82 30.16 11.28
CA VAL A 244 4.98 29.25 10.16
C VAL A 244 5.49 27.92 10.70
N PHE A 245 4.84 26.82 10.30
CA PHE A 245 5.29 25.47 10.57
C PHE A 245 5.79 24.82 9.27
N VAL A 246 6.94 24.20 9.36
CA VAL A 246 7.48 23.35 8.30
C VAL A 246 7.37 21.91 8.77
N VAL A 247 6.60 21.11 8.05
CA VAL A 247 6.38 19.69 8.34
C VAL A 247 7.11 18.88 7.28
N GLU A 248 8.09 18.10 7.70
CA GLU A 248 8.76 17.15 6.84
C GLU A 248 8.04 15.81 6.88
N VAL A 249 7.77 15.23 5.71
CA VAL A 249 7.17 13.92 5.56
C VAL A 249 8.09 12.99 4.77
N MET A 250 7.90 11.69 4.93
CA MET A 250 8.66 10.70 4.19
C MET A 250 8.37 10.76 2.69
N GLY A 251 9.29 10.24 1.90
CA GLY A 251 9.20 10.22 0.44
C GLY A 251 10.52 10.66 -0.19
N ARG A 252 11.53 9.74 -0.16
CA ARG A 252 12.90 10.05 -0.61
C ARG A 252 12.93 10.56 -2.05
N ASP A 253 12.33 9.82 -2.96
CA ASP A 253 12.36 10.06 -4.39
C ASP A 253 10.93 10.12 -4.98
N CYS A 254 9.93 10.37 -4.11
CA CYS A 254 8.53 10.48 -4.48
C CYS A 254 7.80 11.43 -3.52
N GLY A 255 7.29 12.52 -4.06
CA GLY A 255 6.57 13.56 -3.32
C GLY A 255 5.11 13.24 -3.01
N TYR A 256 4.64 12.00 -3.23
CA TYR A 256 3.25 11.61 -3.07
C TYR A 256 2.66 12.02 -1.70
N LEU A 257 3.34 11.67 -0.60
CA LEU A 257 2.86 12.00 0.74
C LEU A 257 2.84 13.51 1.00
N ALA A 258 3.90 14.22 0.55
CA ALA A 258 3.98 15.67 0.71
C ALA A 258 2.87 16.38 -0.10
N LEU A 259 2.69 15.99 -1.36
CA LEU A 259 1.70 16.58 -2.25
C LEU A 259 0.28 16.41 -1.72
N LEU A 260 -0.12 15.17 -1.45
CA LEU A 260 -1.49 14.90 -1.06
C LEU A 260 -1.81 15.36 0.37
N SER A 261 -0.87 15.23 1.30
CA SER A 261 -1.08 15.78 2.65
C SER A 261 -1.12 17.30 2.65
N GLY A 262 -0.28 17.95 1.84
CA GLY A 262 -0.28 19.39 1.68
C GLY A 262 -1.58 19.93 1.07
N LEU A 263 -2.06 19.26 0.03
CA LEU A 263 -3.34 19.59 -0.59
C LEU A 263 -4.51 19.40 0.41
N SER A 264 -4.54 18.25 1.10
CA SER A 264 -5.63 17.91 2.03
C SER A 264 -5.66 18.80 3.27
N SER A 265 -4.49 19.23 3.76
CA SER A 265 -4.38 20.13 4.93
C SER A 265 -4.37 21.61 4.58
N GLY A 266 -4.41 21.97 3.29
CA GLY A 266 -4.39 23.37 2.83
C GLY A 266 -3.07 24.07 3.14
N ALA A 267 -1.93 23.41 2.88
CA ALA A 267 -0.62 24.00 3.01
C ALA A 267 -0.43 25.16 2.01
N GLU A 268 0.21 26.24 2.45
CA GLU A 268 0.53 27.39 1.60
C GLU A 268 1.64 27.06 0.59
N ARG A 269 2.54 26.14 0.96
CA ARG A 269 3.62 25.66 0.09
C ARG A 269 3.87 24.17 0.31
N ILE A 270 4.19 23.50 -0.79
CA ILE A 270 4.55 22.09 -0.80
C ILE A 270 5.85 21.99 -1.58
N TYR A 271 6.86 21.31 -1.02
CA TYR A 271 8.13 21.06 -1.70
C TYR A 271 8.32 19.58 -1.97
N LEU A 272 8.54 19.27 -3.25
CA LEU A 272 8.64 17.92 -3.79
C LEU A 272 10.05 17.63 -4.30
N PRO A 273 10.56 16.39 -4.18
CA PRO A 273 11.83 16.03 -4.78
C PRO A 273 11.81 16.11 -6.32
N GLU A 274 10.64 15.93 -6.93
CA GLU A 274 10.46 15.97 -8.38
C GLU A 274 10.60 17.39 -8.96
N GLU A 275 10.37 18.43 -8.16
CA GLU A 275 10.52 19.83 -8.61
C GLU A 275 11.88 20.42 -8.24
N GLY A 276 12.48 19.93 -7.14
CA GLY A 276 13.62 20.56 -6.52
C GLY A 276 13.29 21.91 -5.86
N ILE A 277 14.27 22.51 -5.22
CA ILE A 277 14.12 23.82 -4.56
C ILE A 277 15.26 24.73 -5.00
N THR A 278 14.95 25.96 -5.42
CA THR A 278 15.92 27.01 -5.66
C THR A 278 15.89 28.08 -4.57
N LEU A 279 16.99 28.78 -4.38
CA LEU A 279 17.05 29.91 -3.43
C LEU A 279 16.07 31.03 -3.81
N ASP A 280 15.90 31.26 -5.11
CA ASP A 280 14.98 32.27 -5.63
C ASP A 280 13.52 31.89 -5.34
N SER A 281 13.14 30.61 -5.54
CA SER A 281 11.80 30.13 -5.24
C SER A 281 11.51 30.22 -3.74
N LEU A 282 12.46 29.83 -2.88
CA LEU A 282 12.32 29.97 -1.42
C LEU A 282 12.15 31.43 -1.00
N THR A 283 12.96 32.33 -1.58
CA THR A 283 12.89 33.76 -1.27
C THR A 283 11.53 34.35 -1.66
N ALA A 284 11.02 34.00 -2.84
CA ALA A 284 9.70 34.43 -3.31
C ALA A 284 8.56 33.89 -2.40
N ASP A 285 8.66 32.63 -1.98
CA ASP A 285 7.68 32.02 -1.08
C ASP A 285 7.70 32.64 0.32
N ILE A 286 8.87 32.95 0.86
CA ILE A 286 9.01 33.67 2.15
C ILE A 286 8.38 35.07 2.06
N HIS A 287 8.62 35.82 0.98
CA HIS A 287 7.99 37.11 0.76
C HIS A 287 6.45 37.00 0.71
N THR A 288 5.92 36.04 -0.03
CA THR A 288 4.48 35.80 -0.13
C THR A 288 3.86 35.44 1.23
N LEU A 289 4.52 34.59 2.01
CA LEU A 289 4.09 34.25 3.37
C LEU A 289 4.13 35.48 4.28
N ALA A 290 5.19 36.28 4.25
CA ALA A 290 5.33 37.48 5.06
C ALA A 290 4.25 38.53 4.73
N GLU A 291 3.92 38.72 3.46
CA GLU A 291 2.81 39.59 3.03
C GLU A 291 1.45 39.07 3.53
N GLY A 292 1.24 37.74 3.46
CA GLY A 292 0.06 37.11 4.03
C GLY A 292 -0.10 37.40 5.51
N PHE A 293 0.97 37.33 6.31
CA PHE A 293 0.93 37.66 7.74
C PHE A 293 0.67 39.13 7.98
N ARG A 294 1.24 40.06 7.17
CA ARG A 294 0.94 41.48 7.24
C ARG A 294 -0.52 41.79 6.91
N SER A 295 -1.13 41.03 5.99
CA SER A 295 -2.54 41.18 5.61
C SER A 295 -3.53 40.45 6.54
N GLY A 296 -3.05 39.86 7.64
CA GLY A 296 -3.89 39.28 8.69
C GLY A 296 -3.96 37.75 8.71
N LYS A 297 -3.22 37.03 7.87
CA LYS A 297 -3.07 35.59 8.04
C LYS A 297 -2.49 35.25 9.41
N ARG A 298 -2.95 34.13 9.97
CA ARG A 298 -2.54 33.69 11.32
C ARG A 298 -1.79 32.36 11.29
N LEU A 299 -1.70 31.73 10.13
CA LEU A 299 -1.08 30.42 9.92
C LEU A 299 -0.23 30.46 8.66
N GLY A 300 0.96 29.90 8.72
CA GLY A 300 1.74 29.46 7.58
C GLY A 300 2.06 27.98 7.75
N LEU A 301 1.65 27.16 6.79
CA LEU A 301 1.93 25.74 6.77
C LEU A 301 2.71 25.41 5.51
N ILE A 302 3.88 24.83 5.69
CA ILE A 302 4.72 24.30 4.61
C ILE A 302 4.85 22.81 4.84
N ILE A 303 4.60 22.02 3.81
CA ILE A 303 4.88 20.59 3.83
C ILE A 303 5.98 20.28 2.82
N ARG A 304 6.98 19.52 3.25
CA ARG A 304 8.09 19.12 2.39
C ARG A 304 8.34 17.62 2.45
N SER A 305 8.76 17.06 1.34
CA SER A 305 9.31 15.70 1.32
C SER A 305 10.75 15.69 1.88
N GLU A 306 11.18 14.60 2.51
CA GLU A 306 12.48 14.46 3.19
C GLU A 306 13.71 14.77 2.32
N ARG A 307 13.59 14.72 0.99
CA ARG A 307 14.67 15.02 0.04
C ARG A 307 14.31 16.10 -0.98
N ALA A 308 13.35 16.93 -0.67
CA ALA A 308 12.97 18.01 -1.58
C ALA A 308 14.13 18.97 -1.87
N ASP A 309 15.12 19.08 -0.97
CA ASP A 309 16.33 19.91 -1.08
C ASP A 309 17.58 19.15 -1.58
N ALA A 310 17.46 17.89 -2.00
CA ALA A 310 18.60 17.10 -2.45
C ALA A 310 19.23 17.62 -3.76
N VAL A 311 18.48 18.41 -4.54
CA VAL A 311 18.94 19.05 -5.77
C VAL A 311 18.73 20.55 -5.63
N TYR A 312 19.72 21.26 -5.09
CA TYR A 312 19.80 22.71 -5.25
C TYR A 312 20.25 23.00 -6.67
N THR A 313 19.35 23.43 -7.52
CA THR A 313 19.72 24.10 -8.75
C THR A 313 20.09 25.54 -8.39
N THR A 314 21.39 25.83 -8.36
CA THR A 314 21.93 27.20 -8.27
C THR A 314 21.60 27.96 -9.54
#